data_1b935faedbf2ee137fc240fe9effcb9d
#
_entry.id   1b935faedbf2ee137fc240fe9effcb9d
#
_cell.length_a   1.000
_cell.length_b   1.000
_cell.length_c   1.000
_cell.angle_alpha   90.00
_cell.angle_beta   90.00
_cell.angle_gamma   90.00
#
_symmetry.space_group_name_H-M   'P 1'
#
loop_
_entity.id
_entity.type
_entity.pdbx_description
1 polymer ?
#
loop_
_entity_poly.entity_id
_entity_poly.type
_entity_poly.pdbx_seq_one_letter_code
_entity_poly.pdbx_strand_id
1 'polypeptide(L)'
;MNMNDIIQSKPFEGVDSEYMAINDVLDRNIQILDFKTFENDKGEGAFILCKDTETKLVFHICTHSVGLVGTMQNPKVREVLNTGDIIATRIVQRKSTKSDRMVYSFA
;
A
#
# COMPACT_ATOMS: atom_id res chain seq x y z
N MET A 1 3.92 3.39 -23.95
CA MET A 1 3.63 2.53 -22.77
C MET A 1 2.18 2.73 -22.39
N ASN A 2 1.43 1.67 -22.24
CA ASN A 2 0.04 1.79 -21.83
C ASN A 2 -0.10 1.62 -20.32
N MET A 3 -1.30 1.85 -19.80
CA MET A 3 -1.54 1.80 -18.36
C MET A 3 -1.26 0.41 -17.77
N ASN A 4 -1.55 -0.65 -18.52
CA ASN A 4 -1.30 -2.01 -18.03
C ASN A 4 0.19 -2.26 -17.82
N ASP A 5 1.05 -1.72 -18.68
CA ASP A 5 2.49 -1.87 -18.52
C ASP A 5 2.99 -1.17 -17.26
N ILE A 6 2.39 -0.02 -16.93
CA ILE A 6 2.74 0.72 -15.71
C ILE A 6 2.30 -0.05 -14.46
N ILE A 7 1.06 -0.56 -14.47
CA ILE A 7 0.48 -1.27 -13.33
C ILE A 7 1.16 -2.61 -13.11
N GLN A 8 1.48 -3.32 -14.18
CA GLN A 8 2.09 -4.65 -14.11
C GLN A 8 3.60 -4.61 -13.97
N SER A 9 4.23 -3.44 -14.12
CA SER A 9 5.67 -3.35 -13.90
C SER A 9 6.00 -3.67 -12.43
N LYS A 10 7.20 -4.21 -12.21
CA LYS A 10 7.64 -4.53 -10.86
C LYS A 10 8.12 -3.25 -10.20
N PRO A 11 7.34 -2.66 -9.28
CA PRO A 11 7.74 -1.41 -8.64
C PRO A 11 8.89 -1.59 -7.65
N PHE A 12 9.15 -2.84 -7.22
CA PHE A 12 10.21 -3.16 -6.26
C PHE A 12 11.22 -4.07 -6.92
N GLU A 13 12.43 -3.56 -7.11
CA GLU A 13 13.50 -4.26 -7.78
C GLU A 13 13.87 -5.55 -7.05
N GLY A 14 14.01 -6.64 -7.80
CA GLY A 14 14.40 -7.94 -7.24
C GLY A 14 13.29 -8.68 -6.52
N VAL A 15 12.07 -8.15 -6.51
CA VAL A 15 10.93 -8.78 -5.83
C VAL A 15 9.84 -9.09 -6.84
N ASP A 16 9.42 -10.36 -6.90
CA ASP A 16 8.24 -10.77 -7.64
C ASP A 16 7.00 -10.52 -6.81
N SER A 17 6.13 -9.64 -7.31
CA SER A 17 4.88 -9.35 -6.65
C SER A 17 3.76 -9.17 -7.68
N GLU A 18 2.57 -9.64 -7.34
CA GLU A 18 1.38 -9.41 -8.17
C GLU A 18 0.76 -8.07 -7.80
N TYR A 19 0.20 -7.39 -8.80
CA TYR A 19 -0.64 -6.22 -8.53
C TYR A 19 -1.99 -6.67 -8.02
N MET A 20 -2.47 -6.03 -6.94
CA MET A 20 -3.82 -6.25 -6.44
C MET A 20 -4.51 -4.91 -6.21
N ALA A 21 -5.79 -4.86 -6.54
CA ALA A 21 -6.61 -3.69 -6.24
C ALA A 21 -6.88 -3.61 -4.73
N ILE A 22 -6.98 -2.40 -4.20
CA ILE A 22 -7.22 -2.19 -2.77
C ILE A 22 -8.47 -2.93 -2.29
N ASN A 23 -9.54 -2.91 -3.09
CA ASN A 23 -10.79 -3.57 -2.69
C ASN A 23 -10.63 -5.08 -2.51
N ASP A 24 -9.66 -5.69 -3.18
CA ASP A 24 -9.40 -7.12 -3.07
C ASP A 24 -8.57 -7.49 -1.84
N VAL A 25 -7.99 -6.51 -1.17
CA VAL A 25 -7.12 -6.74 0.00
C VAL A 25 -7.70 -6.17 1.29
N LEU A 26 -8.90 -5.60 1.25
CA LEU A 26 -9.54 -5.07 2.45
C LEU A 26 -9.72 -6.15 3.51
N ASP A 27 -9.47 -5.79 4.76
CA ASP A 27 -9.66 -6.61 5.94
C ASP A 27 -8.79 -7.88 6.00
N ARG A 28 -7.81 -8.01 5.11
CA ARG A 28 -6.83 -9.11 5.20
C ARG A 28 -5.71 -8.74 6.16
N ASN A 29 -5.23 -9.73 6.90
CA ASN A 29 -4.04 -9.55 7.73
C ASN A 29 -2.82 -9.53 6.81
N ILE A 30 -2.13 -8.39 6.77
CA ILE A 30 -0.98 -8.20 5.88
C ILE A 30 0.23 -7.71 6.66
N GLN A 31 1.40 -7.97 6.10
CA GLN A 31 2.67 -7.43 6.56
C GLN A 31 3.18 -6.46 5.51
N ILE A 32 3.57 -5.27 5.93
CA ILE A 32 4.20 -4.30 5.04
C ILE A 32 5.67 -4.68 4.90
N LEU A 33 6.11 -4.91 3.66
CA LEU A 33 7.49 -5.28 3.37
C LEU A 33 8.34 -4.09 2.93
N ASP A 34 7.75 -3.21 2.11
CA ASP A 34 8.42 -2.02 1.61
C ASP A 34 7.39 -1.08 1.00
N PHE A 35 7.81 0.12 0.66
CA PHE A 35 6.94 1.07 -0.02
C PHE A 35 7.79 2.09 -0.78
N LYS A 36 7.15 2.71 -1.78
CA LYS A 36 7.71 3.84 -2.52
C LYS A 36 6.62 4.89 -2.70
N THR A 37 6.93 6.13 -2.43
CA THR A 37 6.01 7.24 -2.69
C THR A 37 6.37 7.91 -4.01
N PHE A 38 5.36 8.49 -4.65
CA PHE A 38 5.53 9.20 -5.91
C PHE A 38 4.50 10.31 -6.02
N GLU A 39 4.70 11.19 -6.99
CA GLU A 39 3.73 12.23 -7.30
C GLU A 39 3.50 12.25 -8.81
N ASN A 40 2.24 12.41 -9.20
CA ASN A 40 1.86 12.50 -10.61
C ASN A 40 0.66 13.45 -10.76
N ASP A 41 0.03 13.45 -11.95
CA ASP A 41 -1.11 14.34 -12.24
C ASP A 41 -2.29 14.16 -11.28
N LYS A 42 -2.39 12.98 -10.67
CA LYS A 42 -3.46 12.67 -9.71
C LYS A 42 -3.08 13.02 -8.26
N GLY A 43 -1.88 13.57 -8.06
CA GLY A 43 -1.37 13.93 -6.75
C GLY A 43 -0.38 12.91 -6.21
N GLU A 44 -0.20 12.94 -4.89
CA GLU A 44 0.72 12.02 -4.22
C GLU A 44 0.13 10.62 -4.16
N GLY A 45 0.98 9.62 -4.38
CA GLY A 45 0.59 8.23 -4.33
C GLY A 45 1.68 7.37 -3.72
N ALA A 46 1.38 6.09 -3.57
CA ALA A 46 2.34 5.12 -3.04
C ALA A 46 2.13 3.76 -3.67
N PHE A 47 3.25 3.08 -3.92
CA PHE A 47 3.29 1.64 -4.11
C PHE A 47 3.64 1.02 -2.76
N ILE A 48 2.86 0.03 -2.33
CA ILE A 48 3.08 -0.63 -1.04
C ILE A 48 3.23 -2.12 -1.31
N LEU A 49 4.39 -2.67 -0.94
CA LEU A 49 4.68 -4.09 -1.07
C LEU A 49 4.22 -4.79 0.20
N CYS A 50 3.36 -5.78 0.03
CA CYS A 50 2.71 -6.46 1.14
C CYS A 50 2.85 -7.97 1.01
N LYS A 51 2.69 -8.66 2.14
CA LYS A 51 2.57 -10.10 2.20
C LYS A 51 1.31 -10.44 2.98
N ASP A 52 0.44 -11.27 2.38
CA ASP A 52 -0.70 -11.82 3.10
C ASP A 52 -0.18 -12.84 4.11
N THR A 53 -0.46 -12.63 5.39
CA THR A 53 0.09 -13.49 6.45
C THR A 53 -0.54 -14.88 6.48
N GLU A 54 -1.72 -15.05 5.89
CA GLU A 54 -2.42 -16.34 5.86
C GLU A 54 -2.00 -17.16 4.64
N THR A 55 -2.01 -16.55 3.45
CA THR A 55 -1.71 -17.26 2.19
C THR A 55 -0.24 -17.20 1.81
N LYS A 56 0.53 -16.31 2.43
CA LYS A 56 1.94 -16.03 2.12
C LYS A 56 2.15 -15.38 0.75
N LEU A 57 1.08 -14.95 0.10
CA LEU A 57 1.17 -14.25 -1.19
C LEU A 57 1.84 -12.90 -1.02
N VAL A 58 2.84 -12.63 -1.84
CA VAL A 58 3.49 -11.31 -1.93
C VAL A 58 2.83 -10.54 -3.07
N PHE A 59 2.34 -9.36 -2.77
CA PHE A 59 1.64 -8.52 -3.74
C PHE A 59 1.96 -7.05 -3.48
N HIS A 60 1.62 -6.20 -4.44
CA HIS A 60 1.73 -4.76 -4.27
C HIS A 60 0.42 -4.08 -4.64
N ILE A 61 0.17 -2.96 -3.98
CA ILE A 61 -0.94 -2.07 -4.30
C ILE A 61 -0.40 -0.72 -4.71
N CYS A 62 -1.19 0.00 -5.51
CA CYS A 62 -0.91 1.37 -5.90
C CYS A 62 -2.10 2.21 -5.43
N THR A 63 -1.84 3.25 -4.66
CA THR A 63 -2.91 4.05 -4.08
C THR A 63 -2.59 5.54 -4.06
N HIS A 64 -3.63 6.35 -4.19
CA HIS A 64 -3.60 7.79 -3.95
C HIS A 64 -4.40 8.17 -2.70
N SER A 65 -4.84 7.19 -1.91
CA SER A 65 -5.59 7.44 -0.68
C SER A 65 -4.76 8.26 0.29
N VAL A 66 -5.30 9.40 0.72
CA VAL A 66 -4.61 10.32 1.63
C VAL A 66 -4.22 9.61 2.94
N GLY A 67 -5.11 8.77 3.47
CA GLY A 67 -4.82 8.04 4.71
C GLY A 67 -3.68 7.05 4.57
N LEU A 68 -3.65 6.29 3.48
CA LEU A 68 -2.59 5.30 3.26
C LEU A 68 -1.26 5.97 2.88
N VAL A 69 -1.30 6.93 1.97
CA VAL A 69 -0.10 7.66 1.54
C VAL A 69 0.49 8.44 2.70
N GLY A 70 -0.33 9.14 3.48
CA GLY A 70 0.13 9.91 4.62
C GLY A 70 0.83 9.04 5.67
N THR A 71 0.32 7.83 5.90
CA THR A 71 0.97 6.89 6.81
C THR A 71 2.33 6.48 6.28
N MET A 72 2.44 6.18 4.99
CA MET A 72 3.72 5.79 4.39
C MET A 72 4.73 6.94 4.39
N GLN A 73 4.28 8.19 4.36
CA GLN A 73 5.15 9.36 4.42
C GLN A 73 5.69 9.65 5.81
N ASN A 74 5.15 9.00 6.85
CA ASN A 74 5.68 9.14 8.20
C ASN A 74 7.07 8.51 8.27
N PRO A 75 8.12 9.28 8.64
CA PRO A 75 9.49 8.75 8.67
C PRO A 75 9.68 7.56 9.61
N LYS A 76 8.81 7.39 10.58
CA LYS A 76 8.87 6.27 11.51
C LYS A 76 8.62 4.93 10.83
N VAL A 77 7.79 4.90 9.77
CA VAL A 77 7.54 3.68 9.01
C VAL A 77 8.83 3.20 8.34
N ARG A 78 9.55 4.10 7.67
CA ARG A 78 10.83 3.75 7.04
C ARG A 78 11.87 3.33 8.08
N GLU A 79 11.90 4.00 9.21
CA GLU A 79 12.80 3.65 10.31
C GLU A 79 12.55 2.23 10.80
N VAL A 80 11.31 1.86 11.04
CA VAL A 80 10.93 0.51 11.49
C VAL A 80 11.33 -0.54 10.46
N LEU A 81 11.06 -0.28 9.17
CA LEU A 81 11.43 -1.21 8.10
C LEU A 81 12.94 -1.38 8.00
N ASN A 82 13.70 -0.30 8.20
CA ASN A 82 15.17 -0.35 8.12
C ASN A 82 15.78 -1.16 9.27
N THR A 83 15.10 -1.25 10.41
CA THR A 83 15.57 -2.07 11.54
C THR A 83 15.23 -3.55 11.37
N GLY A 84 14.45 -3.91 10.35
CA GLY A 84 14.02 -5.28 10.11
C GLY A 84 12.80 -5.70 10.92
N ASP A 85 12.18 -4.77 11.63
CA ASP A 85 10.95 -5.06 12.36
C ASP A 85 9.78 -5.30 11.42
N ILE A 86 8.83 -6.09 11.89
CA ILE A 86 7.62 -6.43 11.12
C ILE A 86 6.55 -5.40 11.40
N ILE A 87 5.93 -4.87 10.34
CA ILE A 87 4.74 -4.05 10.43
C ILE A 87 3.56 -4.89 9.97
N ALA A 88 2.74 -5.34 10.92
CA ALA A 88 1.52 -6.09 10.64
C ALA A 88 0.31 -5.17 10.78
N THR A 89 -0.58 -5.22 9.80
CA THR A 89 -1.74 -4.33 9.77
C THR A 89 -2.85 -4.90 8.89
N ARG A 90 -3.90 -4.12 8.71
CA ARG A 90 -4.97 -4.34 7.74
C ARG A 90 -5.28 -3.03 7.06
N ILE A 91 -5.75 -3.10 5.83
CA ILE A 91 -6.34 -1.94 5.17
C ILE A 91 -7.84 -2.01 5.40
N VAL A 92 -8.40 -0.97 5.98
CA VAL A 92 -9.83 -0.90 6.26
C VAL A 92 -10.45 0.30 5.55
N GLN A 93 -11.71 0.16 5.21
CA GLN A 93 -12.49 1.23 4.62
C GLN A 93 -13.42 1.77 5.70
N ARG A 94 -13.45 3.08 5.87
CA ARG A 94 -14.35 3.70 6.83
C ARG A 94 -14.94 4.99 6.27
N LYS A 95 -16.03 5.43 6.86
CA LYS A 95 -16.66 6.68 6.48
C LYS A 95 -15.86 7.86 7.03
N SER A 96 -15.61 8.86 6.19
CA SER A 96 -14.95 10.09 6.64
C SER A 96 -15.82 10.83 7.64
N THR A 97 -15.21 11.39 8.69
CA THR A 97 -15.92 12.21 9.66
C THR A 97 -16.32 13.57 9.09
N LYS A 98 -15.71 14.00 7.99
CA LYS A 98 -15.92 15.32 7.38
C LYS A 98 -16.84 15.28 6.17
N SER A 99 -17.14 14.11 5.65
CA SER A 99 -17.99 13.94 4.47
C SER A 99 -18.55 12.53 4.45
N ASP A 100 -19.48 12.27 3.52
CA ASP A 100 -20.05 10.93 3.34
C ASP A 100 -19.16 10.01 2.51
N ARG A 101 -17.94 10.45 2.17
CA ARG A 101 -17.02 9.66 1.36
C ARG A 101 -16.39 8.54 2.19
N MET A 102 -16.19 7.39 1.54
CA MET A 102 -15.40 6.30 2.12
C MET A 102 -13.93 6.59 1.95
N VAL A 103 -13.15 6.32 2.98
CA VAL A 103 -11.70 6.51 2.98
C VAL A 103 -11.02 5.23 3.44
N TYR A 104 -9.78 5.05 3.00
CA TYR A 104 -8.97 3.90 3.40
C TYR A 104 -7.98 4.32 4.49
N SER A 105 -7.71 3.40 5.40
CA SER A 105 -6.70 3.61 6.42
C SER A 105 -6.12 2.28 6.87
N PHE A 106 -4.97 2.34 7.52
CA PHE A 106 -4.43 1.16 8.21
C PHE A 106 -5.07 1.03 9.57
N ALA A 107 -5.42 -0.18 9.91
CA ALA A 107 -6.00 -0.48 11.23
C ALA A 107 -4.92 -0.70 12.28
#